data_073d279017b836255a820a4f4f11c252
#
_entry.id   073d279017b836255a820a4f4f11c252
#
_cell.length_a   1.000
_cell.length_b   1.000
_cell.length_c   1.000
_cell.angle_alpha   90.00
_cell.angle_beta   90.00
_cell.angle_gamma   90.00
#
_symmetry.space_group_name_H-M   'P 1'
#
loop_
_entity.id
_entity.type
_entity.pdbx_description
1 polymer ?
#
loop_
_entity_poly.entity_id
_entity_poly.type
_entity_poly.pdbx_seq_one_letter_code
_entity_poly.pdbx_strand_id
1 'polypeptide(L)'
;MSEPDAARTQSRREQAIAHAADLLREGGPVGLTSVAVAERMGVTQSAVYRHVRNMDELSALAAEVVVAELNQSLRDLMFDPNMDWEEINDVSRLCRNLVDQAVRNQQSFEVVARWRFVDGRLGNGIRTVIDEGCDLIAALLASRWRIEFGYESPLDEQEQAAVGAHARVLHDDWHAVARLADSPSLAPLELADVAVIMQHRIVAGWVSFVIDMNERVGLPFPQIDLEPGVVPD
;
A
#
# COMPACT_ATOMS: atom_id res chain seq x y z
N MET A 1 -14.72 -26.69 -27.74
CA MET A 1 -14.68 -25.19 -27.65
C MET A 1 -13.56 -24.77 -28.58
N SER A 2 -13.84 -23.97 -29.60
CA SER A 2 -12.84 -23.53 -30.59
C SER A 2 -11.93 -22.46 -29.98
N GLU A 3 -10.68 -22.37 -30.43
CA GLU A 3 -9.71 -21.37 -29.96
C GLU A 3 -10.23 -19.91 -29.97
N PRO A 4 -11.01 -19.47 -30.98
CA PRO A 4 -11.64 -18.15 -30.99
C PRO A 4 -12.69 -17.95 -29.88
N ASP A 5 -13.40 -19.00 -29.46
CA ASP A 5 -14.40 -18.91 -28.40
C ASP A 5 -13.75 -18.81 -27.02
N ALA A 6 -12.60 -19.48 -26.83
CA ALA A 6 -11.83 -19.39 -25.62
C ALA A 6 -11.22 -17.97 -25.44
N ALA A 7 -10.64 -17.41 -26.50
CA ALA A 7 -10.11 -16.05 -26.50
C ALA A 7 -11.19 -14.99 -26.23
N ARG A 8 -12.40 -15.14 -26.81
CA ARG A 8 -13.53 -14.22 -26.55
C ARG A 8 -14.03 -14.32 -25.10
N THR A 9 -14.08 -15.52 -24.54
CA THR A 9 -14.49 -15.74 -23.13
C THR A 9 -13.48 -15.14 -22.17
N GLN A 10 -12.17 -15.31 -22.42
CA GLN A 10 -11.11 -14.71 -21.63
C GLN A 10 -11.18 -13.17 -21.67
N SER A 11 -11.34 -12.57 -22.85
CA SER A 11 -11.50 -11.11 -23.00
C SER A 11 -12.72 -10.57 -22.24
N ARG A 12 -13.84 -11.29 -22.21
CA ARG A 12 -15.04 -10.88 -21.46
C ARG A 12 -14.85 -11.02 -19.94
N ARG A 13 -14.10 -12.03 -19.49
CA ARG A 13 -13.74 -12.17 -18.08
C ARG A 13 -12.85 -11.02 -17.61
N GLU A 14 -11.85 -10.66 -18.40
CA GLU A 14 -10.97 -9.53 -18.13
C GLU A 14 -11.75 -8.21 -18.07
N GLN A 15 -12.70 -7.99 -18.99
CA GLN A 15 -13.59 -6.84 -18.96
C GLN A 15 -14.44 -6.79 -17.69
N ALA A 16 -14.99 -7.93 -17.24
CA ALA A 16 -15.76 -7.99 -16.00
C ALA A 16 -14.90 -7.61 -14.78
N ILE A 17 -13.66 -8.10 -14.72
CA ILE A 17 -12.71 -7.77 -13.64
C ILE A 17 -12.36 -6.29 -13.67
N ALA A 18 -12.06 -5.73 -14.85
CA ALA A 18 -11.75 -4.31 -15.00
C ALA A 18 -12.89 -3.41 -14.55
N HIS A 19 -14.13 -3.67 -15.01
CA HIS A 19 -15.31 -2.91 -14.58
C HIS A 19 -15.62 -3.09 -13.09
N ALA A 20 -15.37 -4.26 -12.52
CA ALA A 20 -15.51 -4.48 -11.08
C ALA A 20 -14.44 -3.70 -10.28
N ALA A 21 -13.21 -3.62 -10.77
CA ALA A 21 -12.16 -2.79 -10.18
C ALA A 21 -12.51 -1.30 -10.24
N ASP A 22 -13.05 -0.82 -11.36
CA ASP A 22 -13.54 0.57 -11.49
C ASP A 22 -14.64 0.88 -10.46
N LEU A 23 -15.60 -0.03 -10.29
CA LEU A 23 -16.65 0.11 -9.28
C LEU A 23 -16.09 0.17 -7.85
N LEU A 24 -15.05 -0.61 -7.55
CA LEU A 24 -14.36 -0.55 -6.27
C LEU A 24 -13.65 0.80 -6.06
N ARG A 25 -13.00 1.35 -7.09
CA ARG A 25 -12.32 2.66 -6.99
C ARG A 25 -13.30 3.82 -6.79
N GLU A 26 -14.49 3.74 -7.39
CA GLU A 26 -15.50 4.81 -7.36
C GLU A 26 -16.38 4.74 -6.10
N GLY A 27 -16.84 3.56 -5.73
CA GLY A 27 -17.85 3.36 -4.69
C GLY A 27 -17.43 2.41 -3.57
N GLY A 28 -16.16 1.96 -3.56
CA GLY A 28 -15.67 1.01 -2.59
C GLY A 28 -16.42 -0.34 -2.63
N PRO A 29 -16.27 -1.16 -1.55
CA PRO A 29 -16.91 -2.47 -1.48
C PRO A 29 -18.43 -2.46 -1.63
N VAL A 30 -19.10 -1.37 -1.24
CA VAL A 30 -20.55 -1.24 -1.31
C VAL A 30 -21.04 -1.03 -2.75
N GLY A 31 -20.24 -0.37 -3.58
CA GLY A 31 -20.53 -0.11 -4.99
C GLY A 31 -20.46 -1.36 -5.88
N LEU A 32 -19.75 -2.40 -5.44
CA LEU A 32 -19.54 -3.61 -6.23
C LEU A 32 -20.73 -4.57 -6.14
N THR A 33 -21.63 -4.50 -7.12
CA THR A 33 -22.78 -5.41 -7.25
C THR A 33 -22.79 -6.05 -8.64
N SER A 34 -23.40 -7.23 -8.76
CA SER A 34 -23.56 -7.89 -10.07
C SER A 34 -24.42 -7.10 -11.04
N VAL A 35 -25.33 -6.28 -10.55
CA VAL A 35 -26.15 -5.37 -11.37
C VAL A 35 -25.27 -4.26 -11.94
N ALA A 36 -24.49 -3.58 -11.09
CA ALA A 36 -23.60 -2.51 -11.52
C ALA A 36 -22.54 -2.99 -12.54
N VAL A 37 -21.97 -4.19 -12.33
CA VAL A 37 -21.05 -4.81 -13.30
C VAL A 37 -21.75 -5.09 -14.63
N ALA A 38 -22.97 -5.64 -14.60
CA ALA A 38 -23.74 -5.96 -15.80
C ALA A 38 -24.08 -4.69 -16.59
N GLU A 39 -24.48 -3.61 -15.91
CA GLU A 39 -24.76 -2.31 -16.52
C GLU A 39 -23.54 -1.74 -17.22
N ARG A 40 -22.35 -1.78 -16.57
CA ARG A 40 -21.10 -1.30 -17.19
C ARG A 40 -20.67 -2.12 -18.40
N MET A 41 -20.89 -3.42 -18.36
CA MET A 41 -20.60 -4.32 -19.47
C MET A 41 -21.61 -4.22 -20.61
N GLY A 42 -22.76 -3.56 -20.42
CA GLY A 42 -23.87 -3.54 -21.39
C GLY A 42 -24.49 -4.92 -21.60
N VAL A 43 -24.55 -5.75 -20.54
CA VAL A 43 -25.09 -7.11 -20.58
C VAL A 43 -26.12 -7.35 -19.48
N THR A 44 -26.79 -8.49 -19.51
CA THR A 44 -27.66 -8.89 -18.41
C THR A 44 -26.84 -9.42 -17.23
N GLN A 45 -27.38 -9.32 -16.02
CA GLN A 45 -26.76 -9.86 -14.81
C GLN A 45 -26.41 -11.36 -14.95
N SER A 46 -27.28 -12.17 -15.57
CA SER A 46 -27.03 -13.57 -15.82
C SER A 46 -25.88 -13.82 -16.81
N ALA A 47 -25.58 -12.86 -17.70
CA ALA A 47 -24.48 -12.98 -18.63
C ALA A 47 -23.12 -12.77 -17.93
N VAL A 48 -23.03 -11.98 -16.86
CA VAL A 48 -21.83 -11.83 -16.05
C VAL A 48 -21.37 -13.19 -15.50
N TYR A 49 -22.30 -13.99 -14.97
CA TYR A 49 -22.02 -15.32 -14.38
C TYR A 49 -21.61 -16.39 -15.41
N ARG A 50 -21.63 -16.10 -16.71
CA ARG A 50 -21.01 -16.95 -17.72
C ARG A 50 -19.49 -16.80 -17.77
N HIS A 51 -18.97 -15.70 -17.27
CA HIS A 51 -17.57 -15.31 -17.35
C HIS A 51 -16.85 -15.37 -16.00
N VAL A 52 -17.59 -15.32 -14.90
CA VAL A 52 -17.10 -15.47 -13.53
C VAL A 52 -17.93 -16.48 -12.77
N ARG A 53 -17.31 -17.23 -11.88
CA ARG A 53 -17.97 -18.33 -11.16
C ARG A 53 -19.06 -17.81 -10.21
N ASN A 54 -18.77 -16.72 -9.50
CA ASN A 54 -19.66 -16.03 -8.57
C ASN A 54 -19.13 -14.63 -8.28
N MET A 55 -19.88 -13.84 -7.48
CA MET A 55 -19.44 -12.50 -7.07
C MET A 55 -18.23 -12.50 -6.15
N ASP A 56 -18.05 -13.54 -5.34
CA ASP A 56 -16.89 -13.63 -4.44
C ASP A 56 -15.59 -13.78 -5.24
N GLU A 57 -15.60 -14.59 -6.31
CA GLU A 57 -14.46 -14.69 -7.23
C GLU A 57 -14.21 -13.35 -7.93
N LEU A 58 -15.24 -12.68 -8.43
CA LEU A 58 -15.10 -11.39 -9.12
C LEU A 58 -14.59 -10.32 -8.17
N SER A 59 -15.12 -10.27 -6.95
CA SER A 59 -14.69 -9.34 -5.91
C SER A 59 -13.21 -9.55 -5.52
N ALA A 60 -12.79 -10.81 -5.41
CA ALA A 60 -11.40 -11.15 -5.09
C ALA A 60 -10.45 -10.66 -6.21
N LEU A 61 -10.77 -10.98 -7.46
CA LEU A 61 -9.94 -10.59 -8.60
C LEU A 61 -9.89 -9.05 -8.79
N ALA A 62 -11.01 -8.37 -8.60
CA ALA A 62 -11.07 -6.92 -8.69
C ALA A 62 -10.31 -6.25 -7.55
N ALA A 63 -10.40 -6.78 -6.33
CA ALA A 63 -9.66 -6.29 -5.18
C ALA A 63 -8.15 -6.48 -5.34
N GLU A 64 -7.71 -7.64 -5.85
CA GLU A 64 -6.30 -7.91 -6.19
C GLU A 64 -5.76 -6.83 -7.15
N VAL A 65 -6.52 -6.45 -8.19
CA VAL A 65 -6.14 -5.38 -9.13
C VAL A 65 -5.99 -4.04 -8.40
N VAL A 66 -6.99 -3.64 -7.62
CA VAL A 66 -7.02 -2.35 -6.92
C VAL A 66 -5.87 -2.23 -5.91
N VAL A 67 -5.57 -3.30 -5.16
CA VAL A 67 -4.48 -3.29 -4.16
C VAL A 67 -3.11 -3.36 -4.84
N ALA A 68 -2.98 -4.08 -5.95
CA ALA A 68 -1.75 -4.08 -6.75
C ALA A 68 -1.41 -2.69 -7.31
N GLU A 69 -2.41 -1.90 -7.70
CA GLU A 69 -2.21 -0.52 -8.14
C GLU A 69 -1.75 0.40 -6.99
N LEU A 70 -2.26 0.20 -5.76
CA LEU A 70 -1.73 0.91 -4.59
C LEU A 70 -0.26 0.58 -4.35
N ASN A 71 0.13 -0.69 -4.45
CA ASN A 71 1.53 -1.09 -4.34
C ASN A 71 2.40 -0.53 -5.46
N GLN A 72 1.89 -0.47 -6.71
CA GLN A 72 2.64 0.15 -7.80
C GLN A 72 2.85 1.65 -7.52
N SER A 73 1.83 2.34 -7.07
CA SER A 73 1.94 3.75 -6.68
C SER A 73 2.93 3.97 -5.53
N LEU A 74 2.92 3.07 -4.54
CA LEU A 74 3.89 3.10 -3.43
C LEU A 74 5.32 2.87 -3.97
N ARG A 75 5.50 1.90 -4.87
CA ARG A 75 6.79 1.63 -5.52
C ARG A 75 7.31 2.87 -6.25
N ASP A 76 6.47 3.51 -7.06
CA ASP A 76 6.84 4.68 -7.86
C ASP A 76 7.27 5.86 -6.97
N LEU A 77 6.63 6.02 -5.81
CA LEU A 77 6.99 7.05 -4.84
C LEU A 77 8.29 6.74 -4.08
N MET A 78 8.47 5.48 -3.65
CA MET A 78 9.60 5.10 -2.79
C MET A 78 10.90 4.89 -3.58
N PHE A 79 10.81 4.56 -4.86
CA PHE A 79 11.97 4.32 -5.73
C PHE A 79 12.12 5.40 -6.81
N ASP A 80 11.63 6.62 -6.54
CA ASP A 80 11.90 7.78 -7.40
C ASP A 80 13.41 8.01 -7.47
N PRO A 81 14.03 7.93 -8.67
CA PRO A 81 15.48 8.11 -8.83
C PRO A 81 15.97 9.51 -8.49
N ASN A 82 15.06 10.49 -8.40
CA ASN A 82 15.37 11.86 -8.01
C ASN A 82 15.17 12.10 -6.51
N MET A 83 14.89 11.07 -5.73
CA MET A 83 14.69 11.16 -4.29
C MET A 83 16.03 11.16 -3.58
N ASP A 84 16.34 12.23 -2.86
CA ASP A 84 17.45 12.28 -1.91
C ASP A 84 16.91 12.07 -0.48
N TRP A 85 17.23 10.93 0.10
CA TRP A 85 16.77 10.55 1.43
C TRP A 85 17.49 11.31 2.57
N GLU A 86 18.59 11.98 2.28
CA GLU A 86 19.33 12.82 3.24
C GLU A 86 18.74 14.23 3.28
N GLU A 87 18.03 14.63 2.23
CA GLU A 87 17.38 15.92 2.13
C GLU A 87 15.98 15.91 2.78
N ILE A 88 15.81 16.63 3.88
CA ILE A 88 14.54 16.71 4.61
C ILE A 88 13.37 17.18 3.74
N ASN A 89 13.64 18.04 2.76
CA ASN A 89 12.63 18.52 1.81
C ASN A 89 12.12 17.41 0.91
N ASP A 90 12.96 16.43 0.53
CA ASP A 90 12.58 15.28 -0.28
C ASP A 90 11.76 14.29 0.54
N VAL A 91 12.15 14.02 1.79
CA VAL A 91 11.33 13.22 2.72
C VAL A 91 9.98 13.89 2.96
N SER A 92 9.95 15.20 3.14
CA SER A 92 8.69 15.95 3.29
C SER A 92 7.83 15.91 2.02
N ARG A 93 8.45 15.93 0.83
CA ARG A 93 7.77 15.76 -0.46
C ARG A 93 7.17 14.36 -0.59
N LEU A 94 7.92 13.31 -0.21
CA LEU A 94 7.41 11.94 -0.18
C LEU A 94 6.18 11.83 0.72
N CYS A 95 6.24 12.37 1.94
CA CYS A 95 5.13 12.32 2.89
C CYS A 95 3.88 13.02 2.34
N ARG A 96 4.03 14.20 1.72
CA ARG A 96 2.91 14.87 1.05
C ARG A 96 2.33 14.01 -0.08
N ASN A 97 3.18 13.40 -0.90
CA ASN A 97 2.74 12.54 -2.00
C ASN A 97 2.02 11.30 -1.49
N LEU A 98 2.47 10.68 -0.39
CA LEU A 98 1.79 9.54 0.25
C LEU A 98 0.41 9.92 0.78
N VAL A 99 0.27 11.11 1.39
CA VAL A 99 -1.03 11.63 1.85
C VAL A 99 -1.94 11.94 0.68
N ASP A 100 -1.44 12.62 -0.36
CA ASP A 100 -2.19 12.91 -1.58
C ASP A 100 -2.69 11.63 -2.27
N GLN A 101 -1.84 10.61 -2.32
CA GLN A 101 -2.20 9.27 -2.82
C GLN A 101 -3.33 8.65 -1.98
N ALA A 102 -3.20 8.73 -0.66
CA ALA A 102 -4.19 8.19 0.25
C ALA A 102 -5.56 8.85 0.03
N VAL A 103 -5.59 10.17 -0.09
CA VAL A 103 -6.83 10.94 -0.33
C VAL A 103 -7.44 10.61 -1.71
N ARG A 104 -6.61 10.56 -2.77
CA ARG A 104 -7.11 10.25 -4.12
C ARG A 104 -7.62 8.82 -4.26
N ASN A 105 -7.05 7.87 -3.52
CA ASN A 105 -7.37 6.45 -3.61
C ASN A 105 -8.15 5.93 -2.39
N GLN A 106 -8.84 6.80 -1.69
CA GLN A 106 -9.56 6.49 -0.45
C GLN A 106 -10.42 5.22 -0.53
N GLN A 107 -11.19 5.06 -1.61
CA GLN A 107 -12.04 3.87 -1.79
C GLN A 107 -11.21 2.59 -1.94
N SER A 108 -10.02 2.67 -2.52
CA SER A 108 -9.08 1.54 -2.59
C SER A 108 -8.52 1.17 -1.21
N PHE A 109 -8.21 2.16 -0.36
CA PHE A 109 -7.86 1.91 1.04
C PHE A 109 -9.00 1.32 1.86
N GLU A 110 -10.25 1.72 1.58
CA GLU A 110 -11.46 1.11 2.15
C GLU A 110 -11.57 -0.38 1.79
N VAL A 111 -11.25 -0.77 0.54
CA VAL A 111 -11.17 -2.17 0.11
C VAL A 111 -10.22 -2.96 0.99
N VAL A 112 -9.00 -2.45 1.21
CA VAL A 112 -8.01 -3.08 2.07
C VAL A 112 -8.50 -3.17 3.52
N ALA A 113 -8.97 -2.06 4.08
CA ALA A 113 -9.42 -1.98 5.47
C ALA A 113 -10.55 -2.97 5.77
N ARG A 114 -11.47 -3.14 4.82
CA ARG A 114 -12.68 -3.94 5.01
C ARG A 114 -12.46 -5.42 4.74
N TRP A 115 -11.64 -5.76 3.76
CA TRP A 115 -11.56 -7.13 3.26
C TRP A 115 -10.29 -7.90 3.64
N ARG A 116 -9.23 -7.24 4.15
CA ARG A 116 -7.99 -7.92 4.55
C ARG A 116 -8.19 -8.99 5.65
N PHE A 117 -9.25 -8.87 6.43
CA PHE A 117 -9.58 -9.80 7.53
C PHE A 117 -10.67 -10.82 7.17
N VAL A 118 -11.18 -10.78 5.94
CA VAL A 118 -12.18 -11.76 5.47
C VAL A 118 -11.48 -13.07 5.18
N ASP A 119 -12.11 -14.19 5.57
CA ASP A 119 -11.61 -15.52 5.27
C ASP A 119 -11.79 -15.88 3.79
N GLY A 120 -10.99 -16.84 3.32
CA GLY A 120 -11.08 -17.38 1.97
C GLY A 120 -10.27 -16.60 0.94
N ARG A 121 -10.61 -16.80 -0.33
CA ARG A 121 -9.83 -16.30 -1.46
C ARG A 121 -9.67 -14.78 -1.45
N LEU A 122 -10.73 -14.05 -1.16
CA LEU A 122 -10.75 -12.59 -1.17
C LEU A 122 -9.73 -12.01 -0.17
N GLY A 123 -9.83 -12.39 1.09
CA GLY A 123 -8.90 -11.91 2.11
C GLY A 123 -7.48 -12.42 1.90
N ASN A 124 -7.31 -13.67 1.42
CA ASN A 124 -5.99 -14.21 1.10
C ASN A 124 -5.32 -13.41 -0.02
N GLY A 125 -6.02 -13.13 -1.11
CA GLY A 125 -5.50 -12.34 -2.21
C GLY A 125 -5.05 -10.94 -1.75
N ILE A 126 -5.88 -10.25 -0.97
CA ILE A 126 -5.55 -8.94 -0.42
C ILE A 126 -4.32 -9.01 0.49
N ARG A 127 -4.25 -10.00 1.40
CA ARG A 127 -3.08 -10.17 2.28
C ARG A 127 -1.80 -10.42 1.49
N THR A 128 -1.84 -11.25 0.44
CA THR A 128 -0.69 -11.48 -0.44
C THR A 128 -0.17 -10.17 -1.04
N VAL A 129 -1.06 -9.34 -1.58
CA VAL A 129 -0.64 -8.06 -2.18
C VAL A 129 -0.16 -7.07 -1.12
N ILE A 130 -0.74 -7.08 0.10
CA ILE A 130 -0.22 -6.30 1.24
C ILE A 130 1.19 -6.77 1.61
N ASP A 131 1.43 -8.08 1.65
CA ASP A 131 2.75 -8.64 1.94
C ASP A 131 3.78 -8.20 0.89
N GLU A 132 3.43 -8.18 -0.39
CA GLU A 132 4.27 -7.62 -1.46
C GLU A 132 4.60 -6.13 -1.22
N GLY A 133 3.64 -5.32 -0.76
CA GLY A 133 3.87 -3.92 -0.37
C GLY A 133 4.83 -3.79 0.81
N CYS A 134 4.70 -4.66 1.80
CA CYS A 134 5.63 -4.72 2.94
C CYS A 134 7.04 -5.14 2.50
N ASP A 135 7.16 -6.09 1.56
CA ASP A 135 8.45 -6.52 1.03
C ASP A 135 9.18 -5.39 0.29
N LEU A 136 8.45 -4.50 -0.39
CA LEU A 136 9.03 -3.29 -0.98
C LEU A 136 9.63 -2.36 0.07
N ILE A 137 8.88 -2.09 1.15
CA ILE A 137 9.36 -1.25 2.26
C ILE A 137 10.56 -1.93 2.94
N ALA A 138 10.50 -3.25 3.17
CA ALA A 138 11.58 -4.02 3.76
C ALA A 138 12.87 -3.93 2.92
N ALA A 139 12.76 -4.08 1.60
CA ALA A 139 13.90 -3.95 0.69
C ALA A 139 14.53 -2.56 0.75
N LEU A 140 13.70 -1.50 0.82
CA LEU A 140 14.19 -0.13 0.95
C LEU A 140 14.91 0.09 2.29
N LEU A 141 14.29 -0.30 3.41
CA LEU A 141 14.87 -0.17 4.75
C LEU A 141 16.24 -0.88 4.83
N ALA A 142 16.29 -2.14 4.41
CA ALA A 142 17.52 -2.92 4.44
C ALA A 142 18.61 -2.34 3.53
N SER A 143 18.25 -1.89 2.32
CA SER A 143 19.18 -1.28 1.37
C SER A 143 19.79 0.01 1.93
N ARG A 144 18.96 0.93 2.44
CA ARG A 144 19.41 2.21 3.02
C ARG A 144 20.31 1.97 4.23
N TRP A 145 19.88 1.12 5.17
CA TRP A 145 20.64 0.80 6.36
C TRP A 145 22.01 0.21 6.01
N ARG A 146 22.08 -0.71 5.05
CA ARG A 146 23.36 -1.30 4.60
C ARG A 146 24.32 -0.25 4.03
N ILE A 147 23.78 0.66 3.22
CA ILE A 147 24.59 1.74 2.63
C ILE A 147 25.12 2.66 3.73
N GLU A 148 24.25 3.09 4.65
CA GLU A 148 24.57 4.07 5.69
C GLU A 148 25.59 3.51 6.70
N PHE A 149 25.49 2.23 7.09
CA PHE A 149 26.34 1.60 8.07
C PHE A 149 27.44 0.69 7.48
N GLY A 150 27.57 0.60 6.16
CA GLY A 150 28.58 -0.22 5.49
C GLY A 150 28.44 -1.71 5.78
N TYR A 151 27.23 -2.21 6.01
CA TYR A 151 26.98 -3.61 6.36
C TYR A 151 26.85 -4.46 5.10
N GLU A 152 27.86 -5.30 4.84
CA GLU A 152 27.94 -6.12 3.63
C GLU A 152 27.46 -7.58 3.82
N SER A 153 27.38 -8.06 5.08
CA SER A 153 26.99 -9.44 5.36
C SER A 153 25.53 -9.73 4.98
N PRO A 154 25.20 -10.95 4.57
CA PRO A 154 23.79 -11.36 4.41
C PRO A 154 23.07 -11.27 5.74
N LEU A 155 21.81 -10.79 5.74
CA LEU A 155 20.96 -10.82 6.92
C LEU A 155 20.57 -12.27 7.23
N ASP A 156 20.62 -12.64 8.50
CA ASP A 156 20.11 -13.92 8.97
C ASP A 156 18.57 -13.93 9.03
N GLU A 157 17.98 -15.06 9.42
CA GLU A 157 16.52 -15.22 9.46
C GLU A 157 15.86 -14.28 10.49
N GLN A 158 16.51 -14.04 11.64
CA GLN A 158 15.98 -13.15 12.69
C GLN A 158 16.08 -11.68 12.28
N GLU A 159 17.18 -11.30 11.64
CA GLU A 159 17.39 -9.97 11.08
C GLU A 159 16.38 -9.67 9.95
N GLN A 160 16.16 -10.63 9.05
CA GLN A 160 15.14 -10.53 7.99
C GLN A 160 13.73 -10.38 8.58
N ALA A 161 13.40 -11.16 9.61
CA ALA A 161 12.12 -11.05 10.31
C ALA A 161 11.93 -9.67 10.97
N ALA A 162 13.00 -9.11 11.56
CA ALA A 162 12.97 -7.76 12.15
C ALA A 162 12.71 -6.69 11.08
N VAL A 163 13.44 -6.74 9.95
CA VAL A 163 13.20 -5.84 8.81
C VAL A 163 11.75 -5.91 8.35
N GLY A 164 11.21 -7.12 8.19
CA GLY A 164 9.81 -7.34 7.80
C GLY A 164 8.80 -6.79 8.81
N ALA A 165 9.09 -6.90 10.12
CA ALA A 165 8.23 -6.35 11.17
C ALA A 165 8.19 -4.81 11.13
N HIS A 166 9.34 -4.14 10.97
CA HIS A 166 9.39 -2.69 10.82
C HIS A 166 8.68 -2.21 9.54
N ALA A 167 8.87 -2.92 8.43
CA ALA A 167 8.20 -2.63 7.18
C ALA A 167 6.67 -2.73 7.32
N ARG A 168 6.17 -3.75 8.04
CA ARG A 168 4.74 -3.93 8.33
C ARG A 168 4.17 -2.77 9.13
N VAL A 169 4.86 -2.30 10.15
CA VAL A 169 4.44 -1.15 10.97
C VAL A 169 4.32 0.10 10.10
N LEU A 170 5.32 0.40 9.27
CA LEU A 170 5.28 1.57 8.37
C LEU A 170 4.17 1.48 7.32
N HIS A 171 3.93 0.29 6.77
CA HIS A 171 2.83 0.05 5.85
C HIS A 171 1.47 0.28 6.52
N ASP A 172 1.26 -0.25 7.73
CA ASP A 172 0.02 -0.06 8.49
C ASP A 172 -0.16 1.40 8.93
N ASP A 173 0.91 2.13 9.23
CA ASP A 173 0.88 3.58 9.49
C ASP A 173 0.38 4.37 8.27
N TRP A 174 0.85 4.04 7.06
CA TRP A 174 0.35 4.66 5.83
C TRP A 174 -1.16 4.43 5.66
N HIS A 175 -1.63 3.20 5.85
CA HIS A 175 -3.07 2.89 5.81
C HIS A 175 -3.86 3.60 6.91
N ALA A 176 -3.27 3.80 8.10
CA ALA A 176 -3.90 4.55 9.18
C ALA A 176 -4.05 6.03 8.82
N VAL A 177 -3.00 6.64 8.26
CA VAL A 177 -3.02 8.05 7.80
C VAL A 177 -4.06 8.25 6.68
N ALA A 178 -4.18 7.30 5.74
CA ALA A 178 -5.22 7.35 4.70
C ALA A 178 -6.64 7.42 5.30
N ARG A 179 -6.91 6.66 6.36
CA ARG A 179 -8.21 6.68 7.07
C ARG A 179 -8.42 7.95 7.88
N LEU A 180 -7.34 8.53 8.42
CA LEU A 180 -7.41 9.80 9.15
C LEU A 180 -7.81 10.95 8.23
N ALA A 181 -7.28 10.99 7.01
CA ALA A 181 -7.58 12.03 6.03
C ALA A 181 -9.08 12.10 5.67
N ASP A 182 -9.82 11.01 5.88
CA ASP A 182 -11.28 10.92 5.63
C ASP A 182 -12.16 11.06 6.88
N SER A 183 -11.57 11.17 8.05
CA SER A 183 -12.36 11.20 9.30
C SER A 183 -13.04 12.56 9.51
N PRO A 184 -14.40 12.62 9.57
CA PRO A 184 -15.11 13.86 9.90
C PRO A 184 -14.70 14.48 11.24
N SER A 185 -14.19 13.66 12.16
CA SER A 185 -13.70 14.11 13.47
C SER A 185 -12.36 14.87 13.39
N LEU A 186 -11.67 14.81 12.25
CA LEU A 186 -10.43 15.52 11.98
C LEU A 186 -10.63 16.68 10.99
N ALA A 187 -11.87 17.06 10.71
CA ALA A 187 -12.19 18.18 9.83
C ALA A 187 -11.42 19.51 10.11
N PRO A 188 -10.86 19.76 11.32
CA PRO A 188 -9.97 20.90 11.53
C PRO A 188 -8.55 20.72 11.03
N LEU A 189 -8.11 19.48 10.72
CA LEU A 189 -6.75 19.25 10.21
C LEU A 189 -6.70 19.46 8.70
N GLU A 190 -5.76 20.29 8.25
CA GLU A 190 -5.45 20.40 6.84
C GLU A 190 -4.61 19.19 6.37
N LEU A 191 -4.60 18.91 5.06
CA LEU A 191 -3.76 17.83 4.49
C LEU A 191 -2.26 18.03 4.79
N ALA A 192 -1.84 19.30 4.95
CA ALA A 192 -0.48 19.64 5.38
C ALA A 192 -0.15 19.09 6.77
N ASP A 193 -1.08 19.19 7.72
CA ASP A 193 -0.90 18.66 9.07
C ASP A 193 -0.79 17.13 9.06
N VAL A 194 -1.61 16.46 8.24
CA VAL A 194 -1.55 15.02 8.06
C VAL A 194 -0.21 14.58 7.45
N ALA A 195 0.34 15.36 6.51
CA ALA A 195 1.65 15.10 5.92
C ALA A 195 2.80 15.25 6.95
N VAL A 196 2.72 16.23 7.86
CA VAL A 196 3.68 16.37 8.96
C VAL A 196 3.61 15.19 9.93
N ILE A 197 2.39 14.73 10.27
CA ILE A 197 2.21 13.52 11.09
C ILE A 197 2.87 12.31 10.41
N MET A 198 2.64 12.11 9.10
CA MET A 198 3.23 11.03 8.33
C MET A 198 4.76 11.12 8.30
N GLN A 199 5.31 12.31 8.13
CA GLN A 199 6.76 12.55 8.18
C GLN A 199 7.35 12.12 9.54
N HIS A 200 6.73 12.52 10.64
CA HIS A 200 7.19 12.12 11.97
C HIS A 200 7.13 10.60 12.16
N ARG A 201 6.10 9.94 11.64
CA ARG A 201 5.98 8.47 11.70
C ARG A 201 7.07 7.76 10.91
N ILE A 202 7.37 8.24 9.70
CA ILE A 202 8.44 7.68 8.86
C ILE A 202 9.80 7.86 9.53
N VAL A 203 10.11 9.07 10.03
CA VAL A 203 11.38 9.36 10.71
C VAL A 203 11.52 8.53 11.98
N ALA A 204 10.48 8.48 12.82
CA ALA A 204 10.50 7.67 14.03
C ALA A 204 10.63 6.17 13.73
N GLY A 205 9.97 5.70 12.67
CA GLY A 205 10.08 4.31 12.19
C GLY A 205 11.49 3.99 11.71
N TRP A 206 12.13 4.89 10.98
CA TRP A 206 13.52 4.74 10.55
C TRP A 206 14.48 4.68 11.73
N VAL A 207 14.37 5.63 12.67
CA VAL A 207 15.22 5.63 13.89
C VAL A 207 15.06 4.34 14.69
N SER A 208 13.81 3.91 14.91
CA SER A 208 13.54 2.64 15.61
C SER A 208 14.14 1.44 14.90
N PHE A 209 14.03 1.40 13.57
CA PHE A 209 14.60 0.35 12.74
C PHE A 209 16.13 0.32 12.84
N VAL A 210 16.80 1.46 12.72
CA VAL A 210 18.26 1.57 12.81
C VAL A 210 18.77 1.10 14.18
N ILE A 211 18.11 1.52 15.25
CA ILE A 211 18.47 1.09 16.62
C ILE A 211 18.36 -0.42 16.75
N ASP A 212 17.25 -1.02 16.37
CA ASP A 212 17.02 -2.47 16.47
C ASP A 212 18.03 -3.25 15.63
N MET A 213 18.28 -2.83 14.39
CA MET A 213 19.22 -3.53 13.50
C MET A 213 20.66 -3.40 13.99
N ASN A 214 21.10 -2.22 14.42
CA ASN A 214 22.46 -2.04 14.94
C ASN A 214 22.71 -2.86 16.21
N GLU A 215 21.70 -2.96 17.10
CA GLU A 215 21.79 -3.81 18.29
C GLU A 215 21.96 -5.29 17.91
N ARG A 216 21.21 -5.78 16.93
CA ARG A 216 21.25 -7.19 16.47
C ARG A 216 22.60 -7.57 15.88
N VAL A 217 23.20 -6.70 15.07
CA VAL A 217 24.47 -6.98 14.37
C VAL A 217 25.72 -6.47 15.13
N GLY A 218 25.53 -5.90 16.31
CA GLY A 218 26.63 -5.39 17.15
C GLY A 218 27.30 -4.12 16.62
N LEU A 219 26.59 -3.32 15.83
CA LEU A 219 27.05 -2.01 15.40
C LEU A 219 26.79 -0.95 16.49
N PRO A 220 27.59 0.13 16.55
CA PRO A 220 27.36 1.19 17.52
C PRO A 220 26.00 1.88 17.26
N PHE A 221 25.40 2.34 18.35
CA PHE A 221 24.21 3.20 18.22
C PHE A 221 24.59 4.47 17.45
N PRO A 222 23.74 4.90 16.49
CA PRO A 222 23.95 6.18 15.84
C PRO A 222 23.96 7.27 16.91
N GLN A 223 25.00 8.11 16.89
CA GLN A 223 24.97 9.35 17.67
C GLN A 223 23.97 10.26 16.97
N ILE A 224 22.72 10.26 17.45
CA ILE A 224 21.73 11.22 16.99
C ILE A 224 22.14 12.55 17.62
N ASP A 225 22.85 13.39 16.89
CA ASP A 225 23.06 14.79 17.26
C ASP A 225 21.69 15.50 17.20
N LEU A 226 20.97 15.37 18.29
CA LEU A 226 19.82 16.23 18.53
C LEU A 226 20.39 17.62 18.86
N GLU A 227 20.75 18.40 17.84
CA GLU A 227 20.95 19.82 18.08
C GLU A 227 19.67 20.39 18.73
N PRO A 228 19.74 20.87 19.96
CA PRO A 228 18.58 21.49 20.58
C PRO A 228 18.36 22.85 19.93
N GLY A 229 17.41 22.93 19.03
CA GLY A 229 16.90 24.23 18.62
C GLY A 229 16.93 24.57 17.15
N VAL A 230 16.04 24.01 16.37
CA VAL A 230 15.34 24.78 15.32
C VAL A 230 13.87 24.42 15.44
N VAL A 231 13.14 25.11 16.30
CA VAL A 231 11.71 25.28 16.15
C VAL A 231 11.56 26.37 15.08
N PRO A 232 11.07 26.10 13.88
CA PRO A 232 10.76 27.17 12.94
C PRO A 232 9.60 27.98 13.49
N ASP A 233 9.77 29.31 13.49
CA ASP A 233 8.71 30.29 13.77
C ASP A 233 7.50 30.15 12.84
#